data_d8b6b4510c60863709e296adaf4d17bf
#
_entry.id   d8b6b4510c60863709e296adaf4d17bf
#
_cell.length_a   1.000
_cell.length_b   1.000
_cell.length_c   1.000
_cell.angle_alpha   90.00
_cell.angle_beta   90.00
_cell.angle_gamma   90.00
#
_symmetry.space_group_name_H-M   'P 1'
#
loop_
_entity.id
_entity.type
_entity.pdbx_description
1 polymer ?
#
loop_
_entity_poly.entity_id
_entity_poly.type
_entity_poly.pdbx_seq_one_letter_code
_entity_poly.pdbx_strand_id
1 'polypeptide(L)'
;MLFRSHPTLAGVLLGFAAPQSEKVESKLHTWSSFVIVPLFALANAGVEITGQSISAALESKIAFGIFLGLVIGKPIGIILFTKIGSLLGISDPPQPNGRFSLLAAGSAAGIGFTVAIFISKLAFKDQQTQDLATTAVIAASLLSALLSMVLNRTNRVLIDEREIDI
;
A
#
# COMPACT_ATOMS: atom_id res chain seq x y z
N MET A 1 14.33 -9.14 -31.05
CA MET A 1 13.30 -8.95 -29.98
C MET A 1 13.59 -7.67 -29.19
N LEU A 2 13.44 -6.50 -29.79
CA LEU A 2 14.02 -5.24 -29.30
C LEU A 2 13.02 -4.12 -29.04
N PHE A 3 11.74 -4.36 -28.89
CA PHE A 3 10.75 -3.34 -28.48
C PHE A 3 9.59 -3.96 -27.70
N ARG A 4 9.90 -4.52 -26.52
CA ARG A 4 8.91 -4.58 -25.45
C ARG A 4 9.13 -3.36 -24.56
N SER A 5 8.75 -2.19 -25.05
CA SER A 5 8.60 -1.02 -24.19
C SER A 5 7.58 -1.38 -23.10
N HIS A 6 8.01 -1.35 -21.85
CA HIS A 6 7.14 -1.62 -20.73
C HIS A 6 5.95 -0.66 -20.82
N PRO A 7 4.69 -1.12 -20.80
CA PRO A 7 3.50 -0.25 -20.91
C PRO A 7 3.49 0.89 -19.87
N THR A 8 4.05 0.64 -18.70
CA THR A 8 4.26 1.65 -17.65
C THR A 8 5.20 2.78 -18.07
N LEU A 9 6.29 2.49 -18.75
CA LEU A 9 7.21 3.53 -19.27
C LEU A 9 6.54 4.37 -20.35
N ALA A 10 5.78 3.75 -21.23
CA ALA A 10 4.99 4.46 -22.23
C ALA A 10 3.96 5.40 -21.58
N GLY A 11 3.28 4.94 -20.52
CA GLY A 11 2.35 5.76 -19.74
C GLY A 11 3.03 6.96 -19.08
N VAL A 12 4.22 6.79 -18.51
CA VAL A 12 5.00 7.88 -17.91
C VAL A 12 5.41 8.91 -18.96
N LEU A 13 5.92 8.47 -20.11
CA LEU A 13 6.32 9.38 -21.20
C LEU A 13 5.12 10.16 -21.75
N LEU A 14 3.97 9.50 -21.92
CA LEU A 14 2.73 10.16 -22.33
C LEU A 14 2.24 11.16 -21.30
N GLY A 15 2.37 10.85 -20.00
CA GLY A 15 2.03 11.77 -18.90
C GLY A 15 2.88 13.04 -18.93
N PHE A 16 4.18 12.91 -19.18
CA PHE A 16 5.08 14.08 -19.33
C PHE A 16 4.80 14.89 -20.60
N ALA A 17 4.34 14.25 -21.67
CA ALA A 17 4.06 14.91 -22.95
C ALA A 17 2.66 15.56 -23.00
N ALA A 18 1.77 15.28 -22.07
CA ALA A 18 0.39 15.75 -22.09
C ALA A 18 0.28 17.19 -21.56
N PRO A 19 -0.13 18.17 -22.37
CA PRO A 19 -0.13 19.59 -21.96
C PRO A 19 -1.31 20.00 -21.04
N GLN A 20 -2.26 19.12 -20.77
CA GLN A 20 -3.41 19.35 -19.87
C GLN A 20 -3.65 18.11 -19.00
N SER A 21 -2.68 17.80 -18.14
CA SER A 21 -2.69 16.61 -17.32
C SER A 21 -3.91 16.49 -16.39
N GLU A 22 -4.38 17.57 -15.77
CA GLU A 22 -5.47 17.55 -14.77
C GLU A 22 -6.81 17.02 -15.31
N LYS A 23 -7.22 17.43 -16.54
CA LYS A 23 -8.47 16.93 -17.14
C LYS A 23 -8.38 15.47 -17.58
N VAL A 24 -7.23 15.08 -18.09
CA VAL A 24 -6.95 13.70 -18.49
C VAL A 24 -6.85 12.82 -17.26
N GLU A 25 -6.14 13.28 -16.24
CA GLU A 25 -6.00 12.61 -14.94
C GLU A 25 -7.36 12.35 -14.30
N SER A 26 -8.22 13.36 -14.16
CA SER A 26 -9.55 13.24 -13.56
C SER A 26 -10.43 12.18 -14.26
N LYS A 27 -10.40 12.12 -15.60
CA LYS A 27 -11.15 11.12 -16.36
C LYS A 27 -10.54 9.71 -16.20
N LEU A 28 -9.21 9.61 -16.33
CA LEU A 28 -8.51 8.34 -16.21
C LEU A 28 -8.56 7.79 -14.78
N HIS A 29 -8.53 8.65 -13.77
CA HIS A 29 -8.61 8.26 -12.36
C HIS A 29 -9.89 7.48 -12.07
N THR A 30 -11.04 7.95 -12.54
CA THR A 30 -12.32 7.26 -12.35
C THR A 30 -12.31 5.87 -12.99
N TRP A 31 -11.87 5.77 -14.24
CA TRP A 31 -11.78 4.48 -14.94
C TRP A 31 -10.75 3.54 -14.32
N SER A 32 -9.60 4.08 -13.95
CA SER A 32 -8.55 3.30 -13.30
C SER A 32 -9.02 2.76 -11.95
N SER A 33 -9.60 3.60 -11.10
CA SER A 33 -9.99 3.22 -9.75
C SER A 33 -11.20 2.29 -9.70
N PHE A 34 -12.20 2.47 -10.55
CA PHE A 34 -13.46 1.72 -10.47
C PHE A 34 -13.55 0.54 -11.44
N VAL A 35 -12.73 0.51 -12.47
CA VAL A 35 -12.76 -0.57 -13.48
C VAL A 35 -11.45 -1.33 -13.51
N ILE A 36 -10.33 -0.65 -13.78
CA ILE A 36 -9.05 -1.32 -13.99
C ILE A 36 -8.53 -1.97 -12.73
N VAL A 37 -8.53 -1.25 -11.60
CA VAL A 37 -8.03 -1.78 -10.31
C VAL A 37 -8.87 -2.95 -9.81
N PRO A 38 -10.22 -2.93 -9.79
CA PRO A 38 -11.02 -4.10 -9.44
C PRO A 38 -10.82 -5.30 -10.38
N LEU A 39 -10.75 -5.09 -11.69
CA LEU A 39 -10.47 -6.16 -12.65
C LEU A 39 -9.07 -6.75 -12.44
N PHE A 40 -8.08 -5.90 -12.22
CA PHE A 40 -6.73 -6.35 -11.89
C PHE A 40 -6.71 -7.15 -10.58
N ALA A 41 -7.42 -6.67 -9.55
CA ALA A 41 -7.55 -7.38 -8.29
C ALA A 41 -8.18 -8.75 -8.49
N LEU A 42 -9.29 -8.83 -9.23
CA LEU A 42 -9.99 -10.07 -9.52
C LEU A 42 -9.11 -11.06 -10.30
N ALA A 43 -8.41 -10.58 -11.34
CA ALA A 43 -7.53 -11.40 -12.16
C ALA A 43 -6.30 -11.94 -11.39
N ASN A 44 -5.88 -11.25 -10.33
CA ASN A 44 -4.72 -11.63 -9.53
C ASN A 44 -5.08 -12.26 -8.19
N ALA A 45 -6.33 -12.24 -7.78
CA ALA A 45 -6.84 -12.87 -6.56
C ALA A 45 -7.02 -14.40 -6.70
N GLY A 46 -6.69 -14.99 -7.85
CA GLY A 46 -6.82 -16.43 -8.14
C GLY A 46 -5.83 -17.34 -7.39
N VAL A 47 -5.45 -16.97 -6.17
CA VAL A 47 -4.68 -17.84 -5.27
C VAL A 47 -5.67 -18.58 -4.39
N GLU A 48 -5.59 -19.90 -4.39
CA GLU A 48 -6.38 -20.73 -3.49
C GLU A 48 -5.94 -20.51 -2.03
N ILE A 49 -6.74 -19.76 -1.29
CA ILE A 49 -6.51 -19.54 0.15
C ILE A 49 -7.09 -20.75 0.89
N THR A 50 -6.27 -21.76 1.08
CA THR A 50 -6.57 -22.93 1.89
C THR A 50 -5.86 -22.84 3.24
N GLY A 51 -6.32 -23.61 4.23
CA GLY A 51 -5.61 -23.70 5.52
C GLY A 51 -4.14 -24.15 5.36
N GLN A 52 -3.85 -24.96 4.34
CA GLN A 52 -2.49 -25.40 4.01
C GLN A 52 -1.65 -24.24 3.42
N SER A 53 -2.24 -23.38 2.58
CA SER A 53 -1.54 -22.21 2.03
C SER A 53 -1.15 -21.23 3.14
N ILE A 54 -2.03 -21.06 4.14
CA ILE A 54 -1.78 -20.18 5.29
C ILE A 54 -0.66 -20.74 6.17
N SER A 55 -0.68 -22.05 6.51
CA SER A 55 0.38 -22.67 7.32
C SER A 55 1.73 -22.62 6.59
N ALA A 56 1.76 -22.93 5.30
CA ALA A 56 2.95 -22.83 4.48
C ALA A 56 3.50 -21.38 4.39
N ALA A 57 2.63 -20.39 4.33
CA ALA A 57 3.03 -18.99 4.35
C ALA A 57 3.64 -18.57 5.70
N LEU A 58 3.12 -19.07 6.81
CA LEU A 58 3.66 -18.80 8.15
C LEU A 58 5.06 -19.43 8.35
N GLU A 59 5.34 -20.56 7.74
CA GLU A 59 6.66 -21.21 7.78
C GLU A 59 7.67 -20.61 6.78
N SER A 60 7.18 -19.89 5.77
CA SER A 60 8.01 -19.29 4.74
C SER A 60 8.67 -18.00 5.22
N LYS A 61 10.00 -17.96 5.26
CA LYS A 61 10.78 -16.76 5.57
C LYS A 61 10.48 -15.60 4.62
N ILE A 62 10.18 -15.90 3.34
CA ILE A 62 9.86 -14.91 2.32
C ILE A 62 8.50 -14.29 2.62
N ALA A 63 7.47 -15.10 2.85
CA ALA A 63 6.13 -14.64 3.18
C ALA A 63 6.12 -13.83 4.49
N PHE A 64 6.84 -14.28 5.50
CA PHE A 64 7.01 -13.57 6.77
C PHE A 64 7.72 -12.22 6.60
N GLY A 65 8.78 -12.16 5.79
CA GLY A 65 9.48 -10.91 5.45
C GLY A 65 8.58 -9.91 4.73
N ILE A 66 7.76 -10.36 3.77
CA ILE A 66 6.78 -9.52 3.06
C ILE A 66 5.74 -8.99 4.04
N PHE A 67 5.19 -9.86 4.89
CA PHE A 67 4.20 -9.49 5.89
C PHE A 67 4.72 -8.41 6.85
N LEU A 68 5.90 -8.63 7.44
CA LEU A 68 6.54 -7.66 8.35
C LEU A 68 6.89 -6.35 7.63
N GLY A 69 7.39 -6.43 6.41
CA GLY A 69 7.73 -5.26 5.59
C GLY A 69 6.52 -4.36 5.33
N LEU A 70 5.36 -4.95 5.05
CA LEU A 70 4.14 -4.20 4.79
C LEU A 70 3.49 -3.67 6.07
N VAL A 71 3.36 -4.50 7.12
CA VAL A 71 2.63 -4.14 8.33
C VAL A 71 3.44 -3.25 9.27
N ILE A 72 4.74 -3.45 9.34
CA ILE A 72 5.64 -2.76 10.28
C ILE A 72 6.61 -1.85 9.53
N GLY A 73 7.27 -2.35 8.49
CA GLY A 73 8.31 -1.63 7.78
C GLY A 73 7.82 -0.35 7.14
N LYS A 74 6.68 -0.38 6.44
CA LYS A 74 6.11 0.82 5.82
C LYS A 74 5.69 1.89 6.84
N PRO A 75 4.90 1.59 7.89
CA PRO A 75 4.57 2.58 8.90
C PRO A 75 5.81 3.19 9.57
N ILE A 76 6.76 2.37 9.95
CA ILE A 76 8.01 2.85 10.57
C ILE A 76 8.78 3.73 9.60
N GLY A 77 8.93 3.31 8.34
CA GLY A 77 9.61 4.08 7.31
C GLY A 77 8.97 5.45 7.11
N ILE A 78 7.66 5.51 6.96
CA ILE A 78 6.93 6.78 6.77
C ILE A 78 7.14 7.70 7.98
N ILE A 79 6.97 7.19 9.20
CA ILE A 79 7.15 8.00 10.42
C ILE A 79 8.59 8.49 10.56
N LEU A 80 9.56 7.62 10.29
CA LEU A 80 10.98 7.94 10.41
C LEU A 80 11.37 9.03 9.40
N PHE A 81 11.02 8.86 8.13
CA PHE A 81 11.36 9.83 7.09
C PHE A 81 10.59 11.15 7.24
N THR A 82 9.34 11.13 7.70
CA THR A 82 8.62 12.35 8.04
C THR A 82 9.30 13.12 9.16
N LYS A 83 9.76 12.44 10.21
CA LYS A 83 10.51 13.07 11.30
C LYS A 83 11.86 13.63 10.82
N ILE A 84 12.61 12.88 10.02
CA ILE A 84 13.87 13.34 9.44
C ILE A 84 13.64 14.58 8.57
N GLY A 85 12.63 14.57 7.71
CA GLY A 85 12.28 15.71 6.87
C GLY A 85 11.93 16.97 7.68
N SER A 86 11.21 16.79 8.79
CA SER A 86 10.91 17.88 9.72
C SER A 86 12.16 18.41 10.44
N LEU A 87 13.06 17.52 10.90
CA LEU A 87 14.32 17.91 11.54
C LEU A 87 15.27 18.66 10.59
N LEU A 88 15.22 18.32 9.31
CA LEU A 88 16.02 19.01 8.27
C LEU A 88 15.37 20.31 7.78
N GLY A 89 14.19 20.70 8.31
CA GLY A 89 13.48 21.91 7.91
C GLY A 89 12.86 21.83 6.50
N ILE A 90 12.72 20.63 5.94
CA ILE A 90 12.16 20.40 4.60
C ILE A 90 10.61 20.41 4.67
N SER A 91 10.06 20.05 5.80
CA SER A 91 8.61 19.99 6.04
C SER A 91 8.25 20.46 7.44
N ASP A 92 7.02 20.97 7.59
CA ASP A 92 6.49 21.31 8.91
C ASP A 92 6.38 20.08 9.81
N PRO A 93 6.65 20.25 11.12
CA PRO A 93 6.50 19.13 12.06
C PRO A 93 5.04 18.68 12.14
N PRO A 94 4.79 17.37 12.27
CA PRO A 94 3.45 16.87 12.48
C PRO A 94 2.82 17.54 13.72
N GLN A 95 1.61 18.05 13.59
CA GLN A 95 0.88 18.65 14.72
C GLN A 95 0.76 17.67 15.90
N PRO A 96 0.58 18.15 17.15
CA PRO A 96 0.51 17.29 18.34
C PRO A 96 -0.51 16.14 18.22
N ASN A 97 -1.65 16.39 17.55
CA ASN A 97 -2.67 15.38 17.24
C ASN A 97 -2.30 14.53 16.01
N GLY A 98 -1.28 14.93 15.25
CA GLY A 98 -0.87 14.29 14.00
C GLY A 98 -0.13 12.96 14.18
N ARG A 99 0.30 12.59 15.41
CA ARG A 99 1.01 11.32 15.64
C ARG A 99 0.13 10.11 15.37
N PHE A 100 -1.12 10.11 15.85
CA PHE A 100 -2.09 9.05 15.56
C PHE A 100 -2.54 9.08 14.10
N SER A 101 -2.71 10.27 13.53
CA SER A 101 -3.00 10.44 12.11
C SER A 101 -1.86 9.91 11.23
N LEU A 102 -0.61 10.18 11.59
CA LEU A 102 0.56 9.68 10.88
C LEU A 102 0.71 8.16 10.99
N LEU A 103 0.43 7.59 12.17
CA LEU A 103 0.38 6.14 12.37
C LEU A 103 -0.75 5.49 11.55
N ALA A 104 -1.93 6.09 11.53
CA ALA A 104 -3.07 5.61 10.74
C ALA A 104 -2.76 5.66 9.23
N ALA A 105 -2.18 6.75 8.76
CA ALA A 105 -1.74 6.91 7.37
C ALA A 105 -0.62 5.92 7.01
N GLY A 106 0.36 5.74 7.89
CA GLY A 106 1.42 4.76 7.74
C GLY A 106 0.89 3.32 7.67
N SER A 107 -0.08 2.98 8.52
CA SER A 107 -0.75 1.68 8.49
C SER A 107 -1.57 1.51 7.20
N ALA A 108 -2.28 2.54 6.75
CA ALA A 108 -2.99 2.52 5.47
C ALA A 108 -2.04 2.28 4.29
N ALA A 109 -0.85 2.87 4.31
CA ALA A 109 0.17 2.64 3.31
C ALA A 109 0.69 1.18 3.28
N GLY A 110 0.52 0.44 4.38
CA GLY A 110 0.77 -1.00 4.44
C GLY A 110 -0.14 -1.85 3.55
N ILE A 111 -1.27 -1.29 3.08
CA ILE A 111 -2.14 -1.92 2.09
C ILE A 111 -1.38 -1.98 0.76
N GLY A 112 -0.73 -3.11 0.50
CA GLY A 112 0.13 -3.28 -0.69
C GLY A 112 -0.55 -3.96 -1.86
N PHE A 113 -1.80 -4.39 -1.71
CA PHE A 113 -2.55 -5.35 -2.50
C PHE A 113 -2.11 -5.45 -3.99
N THR A 114 -2.45 -4.50 -4.84
CA THR A 114 -2.22 -4.60 -6.29
C THR A 114 -0.74 -4.52 -6.67
N VAL A 115 -0.03 -3.50 -6.15
CA VAL A 115 1.37 -3.26 -6.50
C VAL A 115 2.29 -4.33 -5.89
N ALA A 116 2.04 -4.72 -4.64
CA ALA A 116 2.85 -5.74 -3.98
C ALA A 116 2.69 -7.11 -4.64
N ILE A 117 1.47 -7.51 -5.06
CA ILE A 117 1.24 -8.75 -5.82
C ILE A 117 1.96 -8.70 -7.17
N PHE A 118 1.86 -7.57 -7.88
CA PHE A 118 2.54 -7.41 -9.16
C PHE A 118 4.06 -7.52 -9.01
N ILE A 119 4.63 -6.86 -8.01
CA ILE A 119 6.07 -6.95 -7.72
C ILE A 119 6.45 -8.39 -7.35
N SER A 120 5.67 -9.08 -6.53
CA SER A 120 5.92 -10.47 -6.17
C SER A 120 5.97 -11.39 -7.40
N LYS A 121 5.04 -11.22 -8.34
CA LYS A 121 5.02 -11.98 -9.60
C LYS A 121 6.22 -11.70 -10.52
N LEU A 122 6.78 -10.49 -10.46
CA LEU A 122 7.99 -10.15 -11.20
C LEU A 122 9.27 -10.62 -10.50
N ALA A 123 9.30 -10.58 -9.18
CA ALA A 123 10.48 -10.91 -8.37
C ALA A 123 10.74 -12.40 -8.30
N PHE A 124 9.70 -13.21 -8.22
CA PHE A 124 9.81 -14.66 -8.09
C PHE A 124 9.44 -15.36 -9.39
N LYS A 125 10.25 -16.34 -9.80
CA LYS A 125 10.01 -17.15 -11.01
C LYS A 125 9.19 -18.41 -10.72
N ASP A 126 9.25 -18.87 -9.50
CA ASP A 126 8.58 -20.06 -9.02
C ASP A 126 7.15 -19.75 -8.59
N GLN A 127 6.18 -20.51 -9.12
CA GLN A 127 4.76 -20.31 -8.85
C GLN A 127 4.43 -20.47 -7.36
N GLN A 128 5.01 -21.48 -6.71
CA GLN A 128 4.77 -21.73 -5.30
C GLN A 128 5.21 -20.54 -4.43
N THR A 129 6.36 -19.94 -4.72
CA THR A 129 6.84 -18.75 -4.02
C THR A 129 5.97 -17.54 -4.31
N GLN A 130 5.46 -17.39 -5.55
CA GLN A 130 4.52 -16.33 -5.90
C GLN A 130 3.20 -16.45 -5.12
N ASP A 131 2.68 -17.65 -4.97
CA ASP A 131 1.44 -17.94 -4.24
C ASP A 131 1.60 -17.64 -2.75
N LEU A 132 2.73 -18.06 -2.15
CA LEU A 132 3.09 -17.74 -0.76
C LEU A 132 3.22 -16.24 -0.54
N ALA A 133 3.91 -15.55 -1.44
CA ALA A 133 4.07 -14.10 -1.40
C ALA A 133 2.73 -13.38 -1.54
N THR A 134 1.87 -13.83 -2.45
CA THR A 134 0.53 -13.26 -2.65
C THR A 134 -0.36 -13.44 -1.43
N THR A 135 -0.33 -14.63 -0.82
CA THR A 135 -1.05 -14.91 0.44
C THR A 135 -0.59 -13.98 1.56
N ALA A 136 0.74 -13.79 1.71
CA ALA A 136 1.30 -12.88 2.68
C ALA A 136 0.89 -11.41 2.44
N VAL A 137 0.88 -10.97 1.17
CA VAL A 137 0.44 -9.61 0.79
C VAL A 137 -1.04 -9.39 1.14
N ILE A 138 -1.90 -10.36 0.86
CA ILE A 138 -3.34 -10.26 1.18
C ILE A 138 -3.54 -10.17 2.70
N ALA A 139 -2.90 -11.07 3.47
CA ALA A 139 -2.99 -11.06 4.92
C ALA A 139 -2.46 -9.75 5.53
N ALA A 140 -1.30 -9.27 5.06
CA ALA A 140 -0.72 -8.01 5.48
C ALA A 140 -1.63 -6.82 5.17
N SER A 141 -2.22 -6.80 3.97
CA SER A 141 -3.13 -5.73 3.53
C SER A 141 -4.40 -5.66 4.38
N LEU A 142 -5.00 -6.80 4.70
CA LEU A 142 -6.16 -6.87 5.59
C LEU A 142 -5.81 -6.37 7.00
N LEU A 143 -4.71 -6.83 7.56
CA LEU A 143 -4.28 -6.38 8.90
C LEU A 143 -3.96 -4.88 8.91
N SER A 144 -3.26 -4.38 7.90
CA SER A 144 -2.94 -2.96 7.76
C SER A 144 -4.19 -2.09 7.62
N ALA A 145 -5.20 -2.55 6.88
CA ALA A 145 -6.49 -1.88 6.76
C ALA A 145 -7.24 -1.81 8.11
N LEU A 146 -7.28 -2.93 8.85
CA LEU A 146 -7.89 -2.98 10.18
C LEU A 146 -7.16 -2.06 11.16
N LEU A 147 -5.82 -2.11 11.21
CA LEU A 147 -5.02 -1.23 12.06
C LEU A 147 -5.25 0.24 11.74
N SER A 148 -5.27 0.61 10.45
CA SER A 148 -5.55 1.98 10.02
C SER A 148 -6.95 2.44 10.43
N MET A 149 -7.96 1.57 10.28
CA MET A 149 -9.34 1.88 10.67
C MET A 149 -9.45 2.12 12.18
N VAL A 150 -8.86 1.24 12.99
CA VAL A 150 -8.87 1.37 14.45
C VAL A 150 -8.15 2.65 14.90
N LEU A 151 -6.94 2.89 14.39
CA LEU A 151 -6.16 4.08 14.71
C LEU A 151 -6.89 5.39 14.32
N ASN A 152 -7.53 5.40 13.15
CA ASN A 152 -8.26 6.58 12.68
C ASN A 152 -9.52 6.83 13.52
N ARG A 153 -10.22 5.77 13.94
CA ARG A 153 -11.38 5.89 14.83
C ARG A 153 -10.98 6.44 16.20
N THR A 154 -9.89 5.93 16.79
CA THR A 154 -9.35 6.42 18.04
C THR A 154 -8.92 7.88 17.95
N ASN A 155 -8.28 8.29 16.84
CA ASN A 155 -7.88 9.67 16.64
C ASN A 155 -9.07 10.64 16.59
N ARG A 156 -10.18 10.25 15.95
CA ARG A 156 -11.40 11.06 15.89
C ARG A 156 -12.01 11.27 17.28
N VAL A 157 -12.08 10.22 18.10
CA VAL A 157 -12.62 10.31 19.48
C VAL A 157 -11.77 11.27 20.32
N LEU A 158 -10.44 11.19 20.23
CA LEU A 158 -9.53 12.07 20.98
C LEU A 158 -9.59 13.55 20.54
N ILE A 159 -9.99 13.83 19.31
CA ILE A 159 -10.19 15.20 18.82
C ILE A 159 -11.51 15.74 19.34
N ASP A 160 -12.56 14.95 19.28
CA ASP A 160 -13.91 15.33 19.71
C ASP A 160 -13.98 15.65 21.21
N GLU A 161 -13.32 14.84 22.05
CA GLU A 161 -13.21 15.08 23.52
C GLU A 161 -12.50 16.41 23.85
N ARG A 162 -11.53 16.84 23.03
CA ARG A 162 -10.80 18.10 23.27
C ARG A 162 -11.58 19.36 22.84
N GLU A 163 -12.47 19.25 21.87
CA GLU A 163 -13.32 20.35 21.46
C GLU A 163 -14.45 20.63 22.46
N ILE A 164 -14.79 19.65 23.31
CA ILE A 164 -15.83 19.81 24.34
C ILE A 164 -15.26 20.47 25.62
N ASP A 165 -13.94 20.39 25.84
CA ASP A 165 -13.28 20.95 27.04
C ASP A 165 -12.82 22.42 26.87
N ILE A 166 -13.18 23.09 25.77
CA ILE A 166 -12.90 24.50 25.49
C ILE A 166 -14.21 25.30 25.48
#